data_4c9acb547de53fec137cb88aaea5e363
#
_entry.id   4c9acb547de53fec137cb88aaea5e363
#
_cell.length_a   1.000
_cell.length_b   1.000
_cell.length_c   1.000
_cell.angle_alpha   90.00
_cell.angle_beta   90.00
_cell.angle_gamma   90.00
#
_symmetry.space_group_name_H-M   'P 1'
#
loop_
_entity.id
_entity.type
_entity.pdbx_description
1 polymer ?
#
loop_
_entity_poly.entity_id
_entity_poly.type
_entity_poly.pdbx_seq_one_letter_code
_entity_poly.pdbx_strand_id
1 'polypeptide(L)'
;MPDQIMSNSKIIGSYVEKTPGSEKLAREAQNVLPSGIAHDSRYLKPYALYIDKAFGPHKWDVDGNRYIDYFGGHGALLLGHCHPDVTSAVQNALSAGTQFGANHPREVEWADQVIKMVPSAERVRFTSSGTEATLMALRLARSFTGKNKFI
;
A
#
# COMPACT_ATOMS: atom_id res chain seq x y z
N MET A 1 -3.69 27.20 16.80
CA MET A 1 -3.61 26.79 18.21
C MET A 1 -3.90 25.30 18.53
N PRO A 2 -3.86 24.33 17.56
CA PRO A 2 -3.86 22.90 17.92
C PRO A 2 -2.49 22.32 18.31
N ASP A 3 -1.41 23.03 18.00
CA ASP A 3 -0.05 22.44 18.09
C ASP A 3 0.56 22.44 19.50
N GLN A 4 0.06 23.26 20.41
CA GLN A 4 0.60 23.32 21.77
C GLN A 4 0.21 22.13 22.68
N ILE A 5 -0.93 21.49 22.43
CA ILE A 5 -1.38 20.36 23.26
C ILE A 5 -0.57 19.09 22.98
N MET A 6 -0.05 18.94 21.76
CA MET A 6 0.75 17.78 21.37
C MET A 6 2.20 17.87 21.84
N SER A 7 2.77 19.07 21.99
CA SER A 7 4.18 19.27 22.35
C SER A 7 4.53 18.87 23.78
N ASN A 8 3.56 18.82 24.70
CA ASN A 8 3.77 18.49 26.12
C ASN A 8 3.58 16.99 26.44
N SER A 9 3.24 16.14 25.46
CA SER A 9 3.09 14.71 25.68
C SER A 9 4.46 14.04 25.75
N LYS A 10 4.73 13.26 26.83
CA LYS A 10 5.94 12.42 26.94
C LYS A 10 6.06 11.43 25.77
N ILE A 11 4.93 10.99 25.21
CA ILE A 11 4.90 10.10 24.04
C ILE A 11 5.45 10.82 22.81
N ILE A 12 4.99 12.05 22.56
CA ILE A 12 5.47 12.84 21.42
C ILE A 12 6.94 13.21 21.59
N GLY A 13 7.37 13.59 22.79
CA GLY A 13 8.79 13.84 23.09
C GLY A 13 9.67 12.62 22.77
N SER A 14 9.27 11.44 23.25
CA SER A 14 9.99 10.19 22.96
C SER A 14 9.96 9.82 21.47
N TYR A 15 8.86 10.11 20.76
CA TYR A 15 8.77 9.90 19.32
C TYR A 15 9.78 10.75 18.57
N VAL A 16 9.82 12.06 18.84
CA VAL A 16 10.75 13.00 18.19
C VAL A 16 12.20 12.63 18.48
N GLU A 17 12.51 12.30 19.74
CA GLU A 17 13.87 11.89 20.15
C GLU A 17 14.37 10.65 19.42
N LYS A 18 13.49 9.68 19.14
CA LYS A 18 13.84 8.40 18.51
C LYS A 18 13.80 8.43 16.99
N THR A 19 13.25 9.46 16.37
CA THR A 19 12.99 9.47 14.92
C THR A 19 13.47 10.75 14.21
N PRO A 20 14.71 11.23 14.50
CA PRO A 20 15.23 12.46 13.90
C PRO A 20 15.43 12.36 12.37
N GLY A 21 15.76 11.17 11.84
CA GLY A 21 15.86 10.93 10.39
C GLY A 21 14.52 11.02 9.69
N SER A 22 13.47 10.47 10.31
CA SER A 22 12.09 10.61 9.79
C SER A 22 11.63 12.06 9.83
N GLU A 23 11.96 12.84 10.86
CA GLU A 23 11.66 14.28 10.95
C GLU A 23 12.32 15.05 9.80
N LYS A 24 13.60 14.79 9.54
CA LYS A 24 14.35 15.42 8.44
C LYS A 24 13.68 15.13 7.10
N LEU A 25 13.38 13.88 6.80
CA LEU A 25 12.71 13.49 5.55
C LEU A 25 11.30 14.09 5.43
N ALA A 26 10.56 14.20 6.53
CA ALA A 26 9.25 14.83 6.52
C ALA A 26 9.32 16.31 6.16
N ARG A 27 10.33 17.04 6.64
CA ARG A 27 10.57 18.45 6.26
C ARG A 27 10.95 18.57 4.77
N GLU A 28 11.80 17.69 4.27
CA GLU A 28 12.18 17.65 2.86
C GLU A 28 10.96 17.34 1.98
N ALA A 29 10.12 16.39 2.38
CA ALA A 29 8.91 16.01 1.67
C ALA A 29 7.91 17.15 1.50
N GLN A 30 7.82 18.09 2.46
CA GLN A 30 6.95 19.26 2.37
C GLN A 30 7.28 20.16 1.17
N ASN A 31 8.51 20.12 0.66
CA ASN A 31 8.93 20.91 -0.48
C ASN A 31 8.51 20.31 -1.83
N VAL A 32 8.18 19.01 -1.87
CA VAL A 32 7.95 18.26 -3.11
C VAL A 32 6.65 17.48 -3.14
N LEU A 33 6.00 17.31 -1.99
CA LEU A 33 4.73 16.58 -1.87
C LEU A 33 3.67 17.46 -1.18
N PRO A 34 2.43 17.49 -1.66
CA PRO A 34 1.32 18.11 -0.94
C PRO A 34 1.21 17.54 0.48
N SER A 35 1.19 18.42 1.49
CA SER A 35 1.18 18.05 2.92
C SER A 35 2.35 17.16 3.36
N GLY A 36 3.42 17.04 2.56
CA GLY A 36 4.59 16.21 2.84
C GLY A 36 4.34 14.70 2.76
N ILE A 37 3.26 14.25 2.14
CA ILE A 37 2.88 12.84 2.04
C ILE A 37 2.43 12.46 0.64
N ALA A 38 2.67 11.20 0.24
CA ALA A 38 2.24 10.68 -1.04
C ALA A 38 0.82 10.08 -1.01
N HIS A 39 0.23 9.87 0.18
CA HIS A 39 -1.10 9.31 0.35
C HIS A 39 -1.68 9.71 1.70
N ASP A 40 -2.95 10.13 1.74
CA ASP A 40 -3.61 10.69 2.93
C ASP A 40 -3.59 9.77 4.15
N SER A 41 -3.68 8.45 3.95
CA SER A 41 -3.61 7.47 5.04
C SER A 41 -2.28 7.44 5.78
N ARG A 42 -1.24 8.10 5.24
CA ARG A 42 0.09 8.21 5.86
C ARG A 42 0.28 9.50 6.65
N TYR A 43 -0.74 10.37 6.67
CA TYR A 43 -0.65 11.60 7.46
C TYR A 43 -0.67 11.29 8.95
N LEU A 44 0.39 11.71 9.65
CA LEU A 44 0.56 11.54 11.09
C LEU A 44 1.20 12.80 11.68
N LYS A 45 0.76 13.21 12.87
CA LYS A 45 1.39 14.29 13.64
C LYS A 45 2.28 13.71 14.75
N PRO A 46 3.45 14.32 15.00
CA PRO A 46 3.98 15.55 14.42
C PRO A 46 4.45 15.37 12.97
N TYR A 47 4.87 14.19 12.56
CA TYR A 47 5.26 13.76 11.22
C TYR A 47 5.13 12.24 11.10
N ALA A 48 5.04 11.72 9.86
CA ALA A 48 5.00 10.30 9.59
C ALA A 48 6.40 9.65 9.70
N LEU A 49 6.44 8.37 10.09
CA LEU A 49 7.67 7.57 10.04
C LEU A 49 8.04 7.27 8.58
N TYR A 50 9.33 7.29 8.31
CA TYR A 50 9.90 6.81 7.05
C TYR A 50 10.51 5.43 7.24
N ILE A 51 9.94 4.43 6.60
CA ILE A 51 10.35 3.04 6.73
C ILE A 51 11.44 2.74 5.69
N ASP A 52 12.56 2.17 6.16
CA ASP A 52 13.70 1.80 5.33
C ASP A 52 13.57 0.37 4.81
N LYS A 53 13.20 -0.58 5.70
CA LYS A 53 13.08 -2.00 5.36
C LYS A 53 12.02 -2.71 6.17
N ALA A 54 11.60 -3.88 5.66
CA ALA A 54 10.65 -4.74 6.36
C ALA A 54 10.95 -6.22 6.06
N PHE A 55 10.70 -7.10 7.04
CA PHE A 55 10.85 -8.54 6.91
C PHE A 55 9.90 -9.28 7.85
N GLY A 56 9.20 -10.30 7.36
CA GLY A 56 8.20 -11.02 8.14
C GLY A 56 7.16 -10.06 8.75
N PRO A 57 6.93 -10.11 10.08
CA PRO A 57 5.97 -9.23 10.74
C PRO A 57 6.57 -7.88 11.19
N HIS A 58 7.80 -7.58 10.80
CA HIS A 58 8.54 -6.43 11.32
C HIS A 58 8.89 -5.44 10.21
N LYS A 59 8.96 -4.16 10.60
CA LYS A 59 9.51 -3.08 9.78
C LYS A 59 10.46 -2.21 10.60
N TRP A 60 11.41 -1.58 9.94
CA TRP A 60 12.39 -0.68 10.53
C TRP A 60 12.31 0.66 9.86
N ASP A 61 12.33 1.71 10.66
CA ASP A 61 12.42 3.08 10.13
C ASP A 61 13.87 3.43 9.74
N VAL A 62 14.03 4.60 9.16
CA VAL A 62 15.34 5.13 8.74
C VAL A 62 16.28 5.42 9.92
N ASP A 63 15.77 5.47 11.12
CA ASP A 63 16.50 5.66 12.37
C ASP A 63 16.88 4.32 13.03
N GLY A 64 16.50 3.17 12.43
CA GLY A 64 16.81 1.82 12.88
C GLY A 64 15.85 1.27 13.95
N ASN A 65 14.81 1.98 14.30
CA ASN A 65 13.82 1.48 15.26
C ASN A 65 12.98 0.38 14.62
N ARG A 66 12.77 -0.72 15.36
CA ARG A 66 11.97 -1.87 14.93
C ARG A 66 10.53 -1.78 15.43
N TYR A 67 9.61 -2.04 14.55
CA TYR A 67 8.16 -2.07 14.81
C TYR A 67 7.54 -3.39 14.39
N ILE A 68 6.48 -3.82 15.07
CA ILE A 68 5.59 -4.88 14.59
C ILE A 68 4.59 -4.21 13.63
N ASP A 69 4.49 -4.75 12.42
CA ASP A 69 3.61 -4.20 11.39
C ASP A 69 2.21 -4.80 11.45
N TYR A 70 1.32 -4.15 12.20
CA TYR A 70 -0.10 -4.52 12.25
C TYR A 70 -0.91 -4.02 11.04
N PHE A 71 -0.28 -3.23 10.16
CA PHE A 71 -0.96 -2.67 9.00
C PHE A 71 -0.85 -3.56 7.74
N GLY A 72 0.26 -4.29 7.63
CA GLY A 72 0.50 -5.31 6.61
C GLY A 72 0.18 -4.87 5.18
N GLY A 73 0.60 -3.66 4.78
CA GLY A 73 0.32 -3.13 3.45
C GLY A 73 -1.17 -3.02 3.13
N HIS A 74 -1.97 -2.44 4.04
CA HIS A 74 -3.44 -2.39 3.98
C HIS A 74 -4.10 -3.79 4.00
N GLY A 75 -3.49 -4.74 4.71
CA GLY A 75 -3.97 -6.12 4.82
C GLY A 75 -3.59 -7.04 3.65
N ALA A 76 -2.84 -6.54 2.67
CA ALA A 76 -2.45 -7.35 1.50
C ALA A 76 -1.32 -8.37 1.81
N LEU A 77 -0.50 -8.11 2.84
CA LEU A 77 0.67 -8.92 3.16
C LEU A 77 0.34 -10.07 4.14
N LEU A 78 -0.53 -10.99 3.75
CA LEU A 78 -0.96 -12.12 4.58
C LEU A 78 0.21 -13.02 5.01
N LEU A 79 1.25 -13.12 4.21
CA LEU A 79 2.46 -13.91 4.47
C LEU A 79 3.58 -13.08 5.14
N GLY A 80 3.31 -11.81 5.45
CA GLY A 80 4.32 -10.87 5.92
C GLY A 80 5.22 -10.31 4.81
N HIS A 81 6.16 -9.46 5.22
CA HIS A 81 7.10 -8.84 4.29
C HIS A 81 8.17 -9.83 3.81
N CYS A 82 8.55 -9.75 2.56
CA CYS A 82 9.65 -10.51 1.95
C CYS A 82 9.55 -12.02 2.17
N HIS A 83 8.33 -12.60 2.04
CA HIS A 83 8.19 -14.04 2.11
C HIS A 83 9.10 -14.73 1.09
N PRO A 84 9.91 -15.73 1.47
CA PRO A 84 10.95 -16.28 0.58
C PRO A 84 10.43 -16.78 -0.76
N ASP A 85 9.32 -17.51 -0.77
CA ASP A 85 8.75 -18.06 -2.02
C ASP A 85 8.24 -16.96 -2.94
N VAL A 86 7.59 -15.93 -2.38
CA VAL A 86 7.11 -14.78 -3.15
C VAL A 86 8.28 -13.99 -3.72
N THR A 87 9.29 -13.72 -2.90
CA THR A 87 10.48 -12.97 -3.33
C THR A 87 11.23 -13.71 -4.44
N SER A 88 11.42 -15.02 -4.29
CA SER A 88 12.07 -15.86 -5.30
C SER A 88 11.26 -15.89 -6.60
N ALA A 89 9.94 -16.05 -6.54
CA ALA A 89 9.08 -16.05 -7.72
C ALA A 89 9.15 -14.70 -8.47
N VAL A 90 9.16 -13.57 -7.73
CA VAL A 90 9.30 -12.23 -8.32
C VAL A 90 10.68 -12.05 -8.97
N GLN A 91 11.77 -12.43 -8.28
CA GLN A 91 13.14 -12.35 -8.81
C GLN A 91 13.28 -13.14 -10.11
N ASN A 92 12.75 -14.37 -10.14
CA ASN A 92 12.77 -15.21 -11.35
C ASN A 92 11.97 -14.59 -12.49
N ALA A 93 10.84 -13.94 -12.19
CA ALA A 93 10.03 -13.27 -13.19
C ALA A 93 10.69 -12.01 -13.79
N LEU A 94 11.40 -11.24 -12.95
CA LEU A 94 12.06 -10.00 -13.36
C LEU A 94 13.08 -10.23 -14.50
N SER A 95 13.75 -11.37 -14.53
CA SER A 95 14.73 -11.70 -15.58
C SER A 95 14.13 -11.81 -16.97
N ALA A 96 12.82 -12.05 -17.08
CA ALA A 96 12.10 -12.14 -18.36
C ALA A 96 11.47 -10.81 -18.81
N GLY A 97 11.47 -9.80 -17.96
CA GLY A 97 10.91 -8.47 -18.21
C GLY A 97 9.80 -8.10 -17.23
N THR A 98 9.49 -6.81 -17.17
CA THR A 98 8.54 -6.23 -16.19
C THR A 98 7.27 -5.68 -16.83
N GLN A 99 7.32 -5.28 -18.10
CA GLN A 99 6.19 -4.69 -18.83
C GLN A 99 6.30 -5.04 -20.32
N PHE A 100 5.35 -5.81 -20.82
CA PHE A 100 5.40 -6.32 -22.20
C PHE A 100 4.53 -5.50 -23.17
N GLY A 101 3.60 -4.67 -22.68
CA GLY A 101 2.63 -4.00 -23.53
C GLY A 101 1.71 -4.94 -24.32
N ALA A 102 1.67 -6.22 -23.92
CA ALA A 102 0.94 -7.31 -24.56
C ALA A 102 0.41 -8.29 -23.51
N ASN A 103 -0.46 -9.22 -23.91
CA ASN A 103 -0.96 -10.25 -23.00
C ASN A 103 0.16 -11.20 -22.55
N HIS A 104 0.09 -11.66 -21.32
CA HIS A 104 1.07 -12.56 -20.73
C HIS A 104 0.39 -13.83 -20.17
N PRO A 105 0.99 -15.02 -20.30
CA PRO A 105 0.38 -16.26 -19.80
C PRO A 105 -0.01 -16.22 -18.31
N ARG A 106 0.77 -15.54 -17.47
CA ARG A 106 0.48 -15.40 -16.03
C ARG A 106 -0.81 -14.65 -15.72
N GLU A 107 -1.31 -13.82 -16.65
CA GLU A 107 -2.61 -13.16 -16.45
C GLU A 107 -3.74 -14.20 -16.45
N VAL A 108 -3.65 -15.20 -17.32
CA VAL A 108 -4.61 -16.30 -17.42
C VAL A 108 -4.52 -17.19 -16.17
N GLU A 109 -3.30 -17.57 -15.77
CA GLU A 109 -3.06 -18.36 -14.56
C GLU A 109 -3.61 -17.65 -13.31
N TRP A 110 -3.39 -16.34 -13.18
CA TRP A 110 -3.89 -15.55 -12.06
C TRP A 110 -5.42 -15.46 -12.07
N ALA A 111 -6.03 -15.19 -13.24
CA ALA A 111 -7.48 -15.16 -13.38
C ALA A 111 -8.12 -16.50 -12.99
N ASP A 112 -7.55 -17.62 -13.43
CA ASP A 112 -7.99 -18.98 -13.09
C ASP A 112 -7.92 -19.23 -11.55
N GLN A 113 -6.85 -18.80 -10.88
CA GLN A 113 -6.75 -18.91 -9.43
C GLN A 113 -7.81 -18.08 -8.71
N VAL A 114 -8.09 -16.86 -9.18
CA VAL A 114 -9.16 -16.02 -8.58
C VAL A 114 -10.52 -16.68 -8.74
N ILE A 115 -10.84 -17.23 -9.92
CA ILE A 115 -12.11 -17.94 -10.17
C ILE A 115 -12.25 -19.16 -9.26
N LYS A 116 -11.17 -19.92 -9.03
CA LYS A 116 -11.18 -21.07 -8.12
C LYS A 116 -11.42 -20.66 -6.66
N MET A 117 -10.92 -19.50 -6.24
CA MET A 117 -11.06 -19.03 -4.85
C MET A 117 -12.38 -18.28 -4.59
N VAL A 118 -12.99 -17.72 -5.62
CA VAL A 118 -14.21 -16.90 -5.51
C VAL A 118 -15.35 -17.56 -6.30
N PRO A 119 -16.20 -18.39 -5.67
CA PRO A 119 -17.19 -19.21 -6.39
C PRO A 119 -18.19 -18.43 -7.26
N SER A 120 -18.41 -17.15 -6.97
CA SER A 120 -19.29 -16.27 -7.75
C SER A 120 -18.62 -15.62 -8.94
N ALA A 121 -17.30 -15.77 -9.09
CA ALA A 121 -16.54 -15.18 -10.19
C ALA A 121 -16.50 -16.13 -11.40
N GLU A 122 -17.20 -15.78 -12.47
CA GLU A 122 -17.15 -16.50 -13.74
C GLU A 122 -16.03 -15.97 -14.66
N ARG A 123 -15.72 -14.69 -14.54
CA ARG A 123 -14.68 -13.98 -15.30
C ARG A 123 -14.05 -12.89 -14.43
N VAL A 124 -12.80 -12.59 -14.69
CA VAL A 124 -12.03 -11.60 -13.92
C VAL A 124 -11.45 -10.55 -14.84
N ARG A 125 -11.52 -9.30 -14.42
CA ARG A 125 -10.79 -8.18 -15.02
C ARG A 125 -9.90 -7.54 -13.97
N PHE A 126 -8.61 -7.46 -14.25
CA PHE A 126 -7.66 -6.77 -13.41
C PHE A 126 -7.61 -5.28 -13.72
N THR A 127 -7.37 -4.48 -12.69
CA THR A 127 -7.16 -3.03 -12.75
C THR A 127 -5.99 -2.65 -11.87
N SER A 128 -5.46 -1.45 -12.03
CA SER A 128 -4.26 -1.02 -11.27
C SER A 128 -4.57 -0.55 -9.86
N SER A 129 -5.84 -0.32 -9.51
CA SER A 129 -6.23 0.18 -8.18
C SER A 129 -7.67 -0.21 -7.82
N GLY A 130 -8.00 -0.18 -6.52
CA GLY A 130 -9.37 -0.35 -6.04
C GLY A 130 -10.33 0.73 -6.56
N THR A 131 -9.85 1.96 -6.73
CA THR A 131 -10.62 3.06 -7.32
C THR A 131 -11.03 2.74 -8.75
N GLU A 132 -10.12 2.24 -9.57
CA GLU A 132 -10.42 1.81 -10.94
C GLU A 132 -11.38 0.62 -10.95
N ALA A 133 -11.18 -0.37 -10.06
CA ALA A 133 -12.08 -1.51 -9.95
C ALA A 133 -13.50 -1.06 -9.61
N THR A 134 -13.67 -0.16 -8.65
CA THR A 134 -14.97 0.41 -8.28
C THR A 134 -15.59 1.20 -9.44
N LEU A 135 -14.82 2.03 -10.12
CA LEU A 135 -15.29 2.77 -11.30
C LEU A 135 -15.80 1.80 -12.39
N MET A 136 -15.04 0.73 -12.66
CA MET A 136 -15.43 -0.27 -13.67
C MET A 136 -16.68 -1.03 -13.24
N ALA A 137 -16.82 -1.39 -11.95
CA ALA A 137 -18.02 -2.05 -11.42
C ALA A 137 -19.27 -1.18 -11.59
N LEU A 138 -19.18 0.12 -11.28
CA LEU A 138 -20.29 1.08 -11.48
C LEU A 138 -20.65 1.24 -12.95
N ARG A 139 -19.68 1.29 -13.85
CA ARG A 139 -19.93 1.34 -15.29
C ARG A 139 -20.62 0.09 -15.79
N LEU A 140 -20.15 -1.08 -15.36
CA LEU A 140 -20.75 -2.37 -15.72
C LEU A 140 -22.18 -2.48 -15.23
N ALA A 141 -22.44 -2.11 -13.99
CA ALA A 141 -23.78 -2.12 -13.40
C ALA A 141 -24.77 -1.22 -14.19
N ARG A 142 -24.33 -0.01 -14.55
CA ARG A 142 -25.13 0.91 -15.38
C ARG A 142 -25.40 0.34 -16.78
N SER A 143 -24.38 -0.20 -17.42
CA SER A 143 -24.50 -0.78 -18.76
C SER A 143 -25.44 -1.99 -18.76
N PHE A 144 -25.34 -2.85 -17.77
CA PHE A 144 -26.16 -4.07 -17.65
C PHE A 144 -27.62 -3.75 -17.30
N THR A 145 -27.86 -2.79 -16.41
CA THR A 145 -29.23 -2.49 -15.92
C THR A 145 -29.94 -1.40 -16.73
N GLY A 146 -29.23 -0.62 -17.53
CA GLY A 146 -29.74 0.60 -18.19
C GLY A 146 -30.05 1.75 -17.22
N LYS A 147 -29.71 1.63 -15.92
CA LYS A 147 -30.01 2.60 -14.89
C LYS A 147 -28.79 3.51 -14.63
N ASN A 148 -29.04 4.80 -14.49
CA ASN A 148 -27.96 5.79 -14.24
C ASN A 148 -27.73 6.08 -12.76
N LYS A 149 -28.74 5.89 -11.90
CA LYS A 149 -28.66 6.11 -10.45
C LYS A 149 -28.24 4.84 -9.73
N PHE A 150 -27.45 5.00 -8.69
CA PHE A 150 -27.10 3.96 -7.71
C PHE A 150 -27.22 4.56 -6.30
N ILE A 151 -27.46 3.73 -5.34
CA ILE A 151 -27.64 4.08 -3.92
C ILE A 151 -26.51 3.41 -3.14
#